data_71b83ba8655e08321f511295bd9cac4c
#
_entry.id   71b83ba8655e08321f511295bd9cac4c
#
_cell.length_a   1.000
_cell.length_b   1.000
_cell.length_c   1.000
_cell.angle_alpha   90.00
_cell.angle_beta   90.00
_cell.angle_gamma   90.00
#
_symmetry.space_group_name_H-M   'P 1'
#
loop_
_entity.id
_entity.type
_entity.pdbx_description
1 polymer ?
#
loop_
_entity_poly.entity_id
_entity_poly.type
_entity_poly.pdbx_seq_one_letter_code
_entity_poly.pdbx_strand_id
1 'polypeptide(L)'
;MEKIIENEHFNIHIIENKKFKNDYLEVSFINKYDREKLAIRECLLRMLFMGNKTYKTSRDISIRTEELYDCITYYDQTRVGSYIFSNIHTKYLNPSLIDEDNYLEDNIKFLFQLIFDGEFNQTNLDYVKSNMIAEVESIKEDPRSYAKLRAYEVLDKDDPSAITINGDIASIKKITLDDLEKEYKDFLNNSDVEISLVVNNLNDEVINIVDKYAKFNSNPKFNVVPFRFIKSGYNKKIEDKDFSQSEIVYIYNLEDLTERERDTVAIVFNEVLGGSALETRLNKSLREENSLCYGIYSSYSKYDNRLQIFTSVSKENIDKSCELIEQIVNSINNIDEEELEKAVSRIARELKEVSNRIDFLAGNKLSTDLGYNVSFEERIERYKSVKVDEVNKINSKLKLNTIYILKGVSD
;
A
#
# COMPACT_ATOMS: atom_id res chain seq x y z
N MET A 1 16.58 -11.66 -16.56
CA MET A 1 15.55 -12.13 -17.53
C MET A 1 14.18 -11.96 -16.90
N GLU A 2 13.16 -11.58 -17.69
CA GLU A 2 11.78 -11.49 -17.21
C GLU A 2 10.88 -12.40 -18.04
N LYS A 3 9.91 -13.05 -17.39
CA LYS A 3 9.01 -14.00 -18.05
C LYS A 3 7.65 -14.00 -17.34
N ILE A 4 6.57 -14.31 -18.09
CA ILE A 4 5.27 -14.66 -17.55
C ILE A 4 4.98 -16.10 -17.98
N ILE A 5 4.44 -16.89 -17.07
CA ILE A 5 3.89 -18.22 -17.36
C ILE A 5 2.41 -18.15 -17.02
N GLU A 6 1.58 -18.33 -18.03
CA GLU A 6 0.13 -18.36 -17.86
C GLU A 6 -0.32 -19.80 -17.58
N ASN A 7 -1.05 -19.99 -16.50
CA ASN A 7 -1.75 -21.22 -16.15
C ASN A 7 -3.27 -20.99 -16.17
N GLU A 8 -4.05 -22.07 -16.09
CA GLU A 8 -5.51 -21.99 -16.07
C GLU A 8 -6.03 -21.24 -14.84
N HIS A 9 -5.37 -21.41 -13.68
CA HIS A 9 -5.86 -20.94 -12.37
C HIS A 9 -5.03 -19.80 -11.75
N PHE A 10 -3.84 -19.53 -12.28
CA PHE A 10 -2.93 -18.46 -11.80
C PHE A 10 -1.90 -18.12 -12.87
N ASN A 11 -1.22 -16.99 -12.75
CA ASN A 11 -0.05 -16.70 -13.56
C ASN A 11 1.20 -16.61 -12.67
N ILE A 12 2.38 -16.83 -13.27
CA ILE A 12 3.66 -16.69 -12.58
C ILE A 12 4.45 -15.56 -13.26
N HIS A 13 4.73 -14.51 -12.52
CA HIS A 13 5.53 -13.36 -12.92
C HIS A 13 6.96 -13.55 -12.43
N ILE A 14 7.89 -13.74 -13.34
CA ILE A 14 9.25 -14.18 -13.00
C ILE A 14 10.26 -13.11 -13.35
N ILE A 15 11.18 -12.84 -12.40
CA ILE A 15 12.38 -12.06 -12.60
C ILE A 15 13.60 -12.91 -12.20
N GLU A 16 14.52 -13.11 -13.14
CA GLU A 16 15.86 -13.60 -12.80
C GLU A 16 16.77 -12.39 -12.49
N ASN A 17 17.29 -12.33 -11.27
CA ASN A 17 18.15 -11.25 -10.83
C ASN A 17 19.28 -11.74 -9.91
N LYS A 18 20.51 -11.73 -10.43
CA LYS A 18 21.72 -12.22 -9.73
C LYS A 18 22.26 -11.29 -8.64
N LYS A 19 21.63 -10.13 -8.45
CA LYS A 19 22.08 -9.14 -7.46
C LYS A 19 21.75 -9.55 -6.02
N PHE A 20 20.64 -10.27 -5.84
CA PHE A 20 20.15 -10.62 -4.51
C PHE A 20 20.76 -11.94 -4.02
N LYS A 21 21.06 -12.01 -2.71
CA LYS A 21 21.44 -13.23 -2.03
C LYS A 21 20.24 -14.08 -1.60
N ASN A 22 19.06 -13.51 -1.69
CA ASN A 22 17.79 -14.17 -1.37
C ASN A 22 16.97 -14.32 -2.66
N ASP A 23 16.19 -15.38 -2.69
CA ASP A 23 15.07 -15.53 -3.59
C ASP A 23 13.78 -15.08 -2.89
N TYR A 24 12.75 -14.76 -3.65
CA TYR A 24 11.48 -14.24 -3.16
C TYR A 24 10.32 -14.86 -3.92
N LEU A 25 9.34 -15.32 -3.18
CA LEU A 25 8.08 -15.85 -3.70
C LEU A 25 6.92 -15.15 -2.99
N GLU A 26 5.98 -14.64 -3.79
CA GLU A 26 4.76 -14.00 -3.32
C GLU A 26 3.57 -14.63 -3.99
N VAL A 27 2.52 -14.87 -3.23
CA VAL A 27 1.19 -15.23 -3.75
C VAL A 27 0.25 -14.07 -3.44
N SER A 28 -0.24 -13.43 -4.48
CA SER A 28 -1.18 -12.30 -4.43
C SER A 28 -2.59 -12.78 -4.73
N PHE A 29 -3.50 -12.59 -3.78
CA PHE A 29 -4.93 -12.79 -3.95
C PHE A 29 -5.59 -11.46 -4.24
N ILE A 30 -6.06 -11.26 -5.47
CA ILE A 30 -6.62 -10.00 -5.93
C ILE A 30 -8.14 -10.09 -5.93
N ASN A 31 -8.78 -9.13 -5.28
CA ASN A 31 -10.24 -9.05 -5.18
C ASN A 31 -10.70 -7.62 -5.41
N LYS A 32 -11.94 -7.44 -5.88
CA LYS A 32 -12.58 -6.14 -5.85
C LYS A 32 -12.74 -5.68 -4.40
N TYR A 33 -12.59 -4.37 -4.21
CA TYR A 33 -12.82 -3.78 -2.90
C TYR A 33 -14.25 -4.05 -2.43
N ASP A 34 -14.36 -4.64 -1.26
CA ASP A 34 -15.61 -4.87 -0.54
C ASP A 34 -15.40 -4.51 0.93
N ARG A 35 -16.07 -3.43 1.38
CA ARG A 35 -15.95 -2.92 2.75
C ARG A 35 -16.33 -3.96 3.81
N GLU A 36 -17.34 -4.77 3.52
CA GLU A 36 -17.84 -5.77 4.46
C GLU A 36 -16.86 -6.94 4.65
N LYS A 37 -16.01 -7.18 3.66
CA LYS A 37 -15.01 -8.26 3.68
C LYS A 37 -13.64 -7.85 4.25
N LEU A 38 -13.37 -6.56 4.47
CA LEU A 38 -12.06 -6.10 4.97
C LEU A 38 -11.68 -6.80 6.27
N ALA A 39 -12.53 -6.71 7.30
CA ALA A 39 -12.23 -7.26 8.61
C ALA A 39 -12.02 -8.78 8.60
N ILE A 40 -12.87 -9.51 7.89
CA ILE A 40 -12.76 -10.98 7.86
C ILE A 40 -11.55 -11.46 7.06
N ARG A 41 -11.17 -10.78 5.98
CA ARG A 41 -9.98 -11.11 5.20
C ARG A 41 -8.68 -10.82 5.93
N GLU A 42 -8.61 -9.67 6.61
CA GLU A 42 -7.47 -9.37 7.47
C GLU A 42 -7.37 -10.38 8.63
N CYS A 43 -8.50 -10.73 9.25
CA CYS A 43 -8.56 -11.78 10.27
C CYS A 43 -8.07 -13.12 9.69
N LEU A 44 -8.52 -13.50 8.50
CA LEU A 44 -8.10 -14.73 7.82
C LEU A 44 -6.58 -14.78 7.62
N LEU A 45 -5.98 -13.71 7.06
CA LEU A 45 -4.53 -13.65 6.85
C LEU A 45 -3.77 -13.85 8.17
N ARG A 46 -4.20 -13.21 9.26
CA ARG A 46 -3.63 -13.39 10.60
C ARG A 46 -3.76 -14.82 11.10
N MET A 47 -4.93 -15.41 10.91
CA MET A 47 -5.22 -16.77 11.37
C MET A 47 -4.37 -17.84 10.67
N LEU A 48 -3.99 -17.64 9.38
CA LEU A 48 -3.10 -18.56 8.65
C LEU A 48 -1.71 -18.66 9.30
N PHE A 49 -1.28 -17.62 10.04
CA PHE A 49 0.00 -17.58 10.75
C PHE A 49 -0.11 -17.95 12.24
N MET A 50 -1.31 -18.26 12.72
CA MET A 50 -1.51 -18.72 14.13
C MET A 50 -1.32 -20.22 14.31
N GLY A 51 -1.25 -20.97 13.23
CA GLY A 51 -1.12 -22.42 13.16
C GLY A 51 -2.08 -23.01 12.14
N ASN A 52 -1.79 -24.24 11.71
CA ASN A 52 -2.54 -24.94 10.66
C ASN A 52 -2.49 -26.47 10.87
N LYS A 53 -2.94 -27.25 9.89
CA LYS A 53 -2.93 -28.72 9.98
C LYS A 53 -1.53 -29.29 10.13
N THR A 54 -0.53 -28.69 9.49
CA THR A 54 0.87 -29.14 9.51
C THR A 54 1.62 -28.56 10.70
N TYR A 55 1.49 -27.28 10.96
CA TYR A 55 2.13 -26.53 12.03
C TYR A 55 1.08 -26.10 13.06
N LYS A 56 0.96 -26.81 14.17
CA LYS A 56 -0.19 -26.66 15.09
C LYS A 56 -0.27 -25.32 15.80
N THR A 57 0.87 -24.63 15.94
CA THR A 57 0.97 -23.34 16.63
C THR A 57 1.84 -22.35 15.83
N SER A 58 1.72 -21.06 16.14
CA SER A 58 2.63 -20.04 15.62
C SER A 58 4.09 -20.31 16.00
N ARG A 59 4.35 -20.99 17.14
CA ARG A 59 5.68 -21.43 17.53
C ARG A 59 6.24 -22.48 16.56
N ASP A 60 5.41 -23.45 16.12
CA ASP A 60 5.83 -24.46 15.17
C ASP A 60 6.18 -23.83 13.81
N ILE A 61 5.42 -22.81 13.42
CA ILE A 61 5.73 -21.98 12.23
C ILE A 61 7.08 -21.29 12.40
N SER A 62 7.34 -20.65 13.56
CA SER A 62 8.62 -20.01 13.84
C SER A 62 9.79 -20.98 13.84
N ILE A 63 9.63 -22.17 14.46
CA ILE A 63 10.64 -23.23 14.41
C ILE A 63 10.94 -23.62 12.97
N ARG A 64 9.89 -23.78 12.12
CA ARG A 64 10.09 -24.12 10.71
C ARG A 64 10.85 -23.04 9.95
N THR A 65 10.59 -21.75 10.23
CA THR A 65 11.36 -20.66 9.61
C THR A 65 12.84 -20.72 10.00
N GLU A 66 13.15 -21.01 11.28
CA GLU A 66 14.53 -21.21 11.75
C GLU A 66 15.21 -22.39 11.05
N GLU A 67 14.52 -23.54 10.91
CA GLU A 67 15.02 -24.71 10.17
C GLU A 67 15.28 -24.40 8.69
N LEU A 68 14.57 -23.44 8.12
CA LEU A 68 14.73 -22.95 6.74
C LEU A 68 15.72 -21.75 6.66
N TYR A 69 16.70 -21.71 7.54
CA TYR A 69 17.75 -20.67 7.59
C TYR A 69 17.19 -19.27 7.79
N ASP A 70 16.28 -19.12 8.75
CA ASP A 70 15.59 -17.86 9.07
C ASP A 70 14.89 -17.25 7.86
N CYS A 71 14.16 -18.07 7.09
CA CYS A 71 13.35 -17.55 6.00
C CYS A 71 12.31 -16.57 6.56
N ILE A 72 12.12 -15.45 5.87
CA ILE A 72 11.18 -14.41 6.29
C ILE A 72 9.86 -14.66 5.59
N THR A 73 8.83 -15.06 6.35
CA THR A 73 7.48 -15.26 5.82
C THR A 73 6.51 -14.33 6.53
N TYR A 74 5.72 -13.60 5.76
CA TYR A 74 4.76 -12.61 6.25
C TYR A 74 3.61 -12.43 5.28
N TYR A 75 2.60 -11.71 5.70
CA TYR A 75 1.48 -11.29 4.86
C TYR A 75 1.32 -9.77 4.90
N ASP A 76 0.69 -9.22 3.90
CA ASP A 76 0.15 -7.87 3.90
C ASP A 76 -1.18 -7.79 3.15
N GLN A 77 -1.93 -6.74 3.40
CA GLN A 77 -3.13 -6.42 2.65
C GLN A 77 -3.08 -4.95 2.22
N THR A 78 -3.18 -4.70 0.93
CA THR A 78 -3.04 -3.36 0.36
C THR A 78 -4.18 -3.05 -0.60
N ARG A 79 -4.74 -1.84 -0.48
CA ARG A 79 -5.71 -1.33 -1.44
C ARG A 79 -5.03 -0.61 -2.61
N VAL A 80 -5.35 -1.04 -3.81
CA VAL A 80 -4.91 -0.39 -5.06
C VAL A 80 -6.15 0.04 -5.83
N GLY A 81 -6.56 1.29 -5.64
CA GLY A 81 -7.80 1.83 -6.21
C GLY A 81 -9.03 1.03 -5.78
N SER A 82 -9.70 0.41 -6.72
CA SER A 82 -10.91 -0.41 -6.51
C SER A 82 -10.64 -1.88 -6.21
N TYR A 83 -9.38 -2.26 -5.94
CA TYR A 83 -8.99 -3.63 -5.64
C TYR A 83 -8.26 -3.74 -4.30
N ILE A 84 -8.36 -4.91 -3.69
CA ILE A 84 -7.57 -5.33 -2.53
C ILE A 84 -6.64 -6.44 -2.98
N PHE A 85 -5.37 -6.27 -2.69
CA PHE A 85 -4.32 -7.26 -2.83
C PHE A 85 -4.03 -7.81 -1.45
N SER A 86 -4.25 -9.09 -1.25
CA SER A 86 -3.90 -9.83 -0.04
C SER A 86 -2.73 -10.73 -0.38
N ASN A 87 -1.55 -10.42 0.12
CA ASN A 87 -0.31 -11.05 -0.28
C ASN A 87 0.24 -11.93 0.84
N ILE A 88 0.77 -13.07 0.48
CA ILE A 88 1.52 -13.96 1.39
C ILE A 88 2.88 -14.19 0.77
N HIS A 89 3.94 -13.88 1.51
CA HIS A 89 5.30 -13.81 1.00
C HIS A 89 6.24 -14.76 1.72
N THR A 90 7.25 -15.23 1.00
CA THR A 90 8.45 -15.80 1.62
C THR A 90 9.71 -15.30 0.91
N LYS A 91 10.71 -14.98 1.73
CA LYS A 91 12.05 -14.61 1.28
C LYS A 91 13.03 -15.54 1.96
N TYR A 92 13.77 -16.28 1.17
CA TYR A 92 14.72 -17.31 1.63
C TYR A 92 16.08 -17.14 0.96
N LEU A 93 17.12 -17.67 1.55
CA LEU A 93 18.46 -17.63 0.96
C LEU A 93 18.46 -18.31 -0.40
N ASN A 94 19.26 -17.80 -1.33
CA ASN A 94 19.41 -18.43 -2.63
C ASN A 94 19.87 -19.90 -2.48
N PRO A 95 19.22 -20.87 -3.11
CA PRO A 95 19.57 -22.28 -2.97
C PRO A 95 21.03 -22.61 -3.29
N SER A 96 21.67 -21.86 -4.18
CA SER A 96 23.09 -22.06 -4.50
C SER A 96 24.05 -21.77 -3.33
N LEU A 97 23.58 -21.16 -2.24
CA LEU A 97 24.34 -20.85 -1.02
C LEU A 97 24.18 -21.94 0.05
N ILE A 98 23.29 -22.90 -0.15
CA ILE A 98 22.90 -23.91 0.82
C ILE A 98 23.23 -25.29 0.23
N ASP A 99 23.90 -26.12 1.02
CA ASP A 99 24.28 -27.49 0.63
C ASP A 99 23.30 -28.51 1.21
N GLU A 100 22.00 -28.38 0.81
CA GLU A 100 20.91 -29.27 1.20
C GLU A 100 20.01 -29.57 0.00
N ASP A 101 19.81 -30.84 -0.29
CA ASP A 101 19.13 -31.32 -1.52
C ASP A 101 17.69 -30.82 -1.70
N ASN A 102 16.92 -30.65 -0.61
CA ASN A 102 15.49 -30.29 -0.69
C ASN A 102 15.19 -28.86 -0.27
N TYR A 103 16.22 -28.03 -0.04
CA TYR A 103 16.06 -26.69 0.54
C TYR A 103 15.11 -25.80 -0.27
N LEU A 104 15.23 -25.76 -1.59
CA LEU A 104 14.35 -24.99 -2.47
C LEU A 104 12.89 -25.46 -2.36
N GLU A 105 12.69 -26.78 -2.47
CA GLU A 105 11.36 -27.37 -2.40
C GLU A 105 10.73 -27.13 -1.03
N ASP A 106 11.47 -27.26 0.04
CA ASP A 106 10.99 -27.05 1.41
C ASP A 106 10.55 -25.62 1.68
N ASN A 107 11.25 -24.62 1.17
CA ASN A 107 10.83 -23.21 1.28
C ASN A 107 9.54 -22.92 0.49
N ILE A 108 9.44 -23.40 -0.74
CA ILE A 108 8.24 -23.21 -1.56
C ILE A 108 7.05 -23.96 -0.95
N LYS A 109 7.25 -25.21 -0.55
CA LYS A 109 6.23 -26.04 0.11
C LYS A 109 5.73 -25.39 1.40
N PHE A 110 6.63 -24.84 2.21
CA PHE A 110 6.26 -24.16 3.47
C PHE A 110 5.26 -23.03 3.24
N LEU A 111 5.49 -22.15 2.24
CA LEU A 111 4.56 -21.08 1.91
C LEU A 111 3.17 -21.63 1.53
N PHE A 112 3.13 -22.64 0.66
CA PHE A 112 1.85 -23.22 0.24
C PHE A 112 1.15 -24.01 1.35
N GLN A 113 1.89 -24.57 2.32
CA GLN A 113 1.29 -25.15 3.52
C GLN A 113 0.64 -24.10 4.42
N LEU A 114 1.22 -22.90 4.54
CA LEU A 114 0.56 -21.79 5.23
C LEU A 114 -0.75 -21.40 4.54
N ILE A 115 -0.79 -21.43 3.21
CA ILE A 115 -1.96 -21.06 2.42
C ILE A 115 -3.04 -22.15 2.45
N PHE A 116 -2.70 -23.42 2.23
CA PHE A 116 -3.68 -24.48 1.97
C PHE A 116 -4.04 -25.35 3.19
N ASP A 117 -3.21 -25.38 4.22
CA ASP A 117 -3.41 -26.22 5.39
C ASP A 117 -4.19 -25.53 6.51
N GLY A 118 -4.94 -24.44 6.18
CA GLY A 118 -5.69 -23.66 7.17
C GLY A 118 -6.56 -24.55 8.09
N GLU A 119 -6.40 -24.37 9.40
CA GLU A 119 -7.17 -24.99 10.46
C GLU A 119 -7.39 -23.94 11.56
N PHE A 120 -8.64 -23.61 11.86
CA PHE A 120 -8.97 -22.50 12.72
C PHE A 120 -9.59 -22.99 14.03
N ASN A 121 -9.31 -22.27 15.11
CA ASN A 121 -9.90 -22.56 16.42
C ASN A 121 -10.31 -21.27 17.14
N GLN A 122 -11.22 -21.41 18.11
CA GLN A 122 -11.81 -20.27 18.81
C GLN A 122 -10.80 -19.45 19.60
N THR A 123 -9.83 -20.10 20.24
CA THR A 123 -8.81 -19.42 21.06
C THR A 123 -7.97 -18.47 20.21
N ASN A 124 -7.48 -18.93 19.04
CA ASN A 124 -6.71 -18.11 18.12
C ASN A 124 -7.58 -16.99 17.52
N LEU A 125 -8.84 -17.28 17.18
CA LEU A 125 -9.77 -16.29 16.66
C LEU A 125 -10.00 -15.16 17.68
N ASP A 126 -10.24 -15.49 18.94
CA ASP A 126 -10.46 -14.50 20.00
C ASP A 126 -9.22 -13.64 20.22
N TYR A 127 -8.02 -14.24 20.18
CA TYR A 127 -6.76 -13.53 20.27
C TYR A 127 -6.55 -12.57 19.09
N VAL A 128 -6.73 -13.04 17.86
CA VAL A 128 -6.58 -12.22 16.65
C VAL A 128 -7.58 -11.06 16.64
N LYS A 129 -8.87 -11.32 16.95
CA LYS A 129 -9.89 -10.27 17.05
C LYS A 129 -9.53 -9.22 18.10
N SER A 130 -9.03 -9.66 19.26
CA SER A 130 -8.60 -8.76 20.33
C SER A 130 -7.49 -7.81 19.87
N ASN A 131 -6.49 -8.33 19.18
CA ASN A 131 -5.39 -7.54 18.63
C ASN A 131 -5.88 -6.57 17.55
N MET A 132 -6.72 -7.02 16.61
CA MET A 132 -7.30 -6.17 15.59
C MET A 132 -8.12 -5.01 16.18
N ILE A 133 -8.92 -5.29 17.23
CA ILE A 133 -9.69 -4.26 17.93
C ILE A 133 -8.75 -3.25 18.59
N ALA A 134 -7.71 -3.71 19.29
CA ALA A 134 -6.74 -2.84 19.95
C ALA A 134 -6.01 -1.93 18.91
N GLU A 135 -5.65 -2.46 17.74
CA GLU A 135 -5.05 -1.67 16.67
C GLU A 135 -6.01 -0.59 16.15
N VAL A 136 -7.29 -0.91 15.93
CA VAL A 136 -8.29 0.09 15.50
C VAL A 136 -8.55 1.13 16.60
N GLU A 137 -8.53 0.73 17.87
CA GLU A 137 -8.68 1.65 18.99
C GLU A 137 -7.48 2.58 19.16
N SER A 138 -6.25 2.08 18.93
CA SER A 138 -5.02 2.87 19.03
C SER A 138 -4.97 4.06 18.05
N ILE A 139 -5.68 3.98 16.93
CA ILE A 139 -5.80 5.10 15.97
C ILE A 139 -6.38 6.34 16.65
N LYS A 140 -7.28 6.17 17.64
CA LYS A 140 -7.90 7.28 18.36
C LYS A 140 -6.93 7.99 19.32
N GLU A 141 -5.82 7.34 19.64
CA GLU A 141 -4.77 7.84 20.54
C GLU A 141 -3.63 8.55 19.77
N ASP A 142 -3.48 8.24 18.47
CA ASP A 142 -2.54 8.94 17.59
C ASP A 142 -3.24 10.07 16.82
N PRO A 143 -2.96 11.38 17.17
CA PRO A 143 -3.65 12.51 16.58
C PRO A 143 -3.55 12.55 15.06
N ARG A 144 -2.41 12.14 14.51
CA ARG A 144 -2.14 12.14 13.07
C ARG A 144 -3.00 11.11 12.32
N SER A 145 -3.01 9.86 12.78
CA SER A 145 -3.79 8.78 12.18
C SER A 145 -5.29 9.03 12.35
N TYR A 146 -5.68 9.54 13.52
CA TYR A 146 -7.05 9.95 13.79
C TYR A 146 -7.51 11.05 12.84
N ALA A 147 -6.74 12.14 12.69
CA ALA A 147 -7.10 13.25 11.82
C ALA A 147 -7.22 12.80 10.35
N LYS A 148 -6.32 11.94 9.87
CA LYS A 148 -6.39 11.38 8.51
C LYS A 148 -7.68 10.59 8.30
N LEU A 149 -7.98 9.65 9.18
CA LEU A 149 -9.19 8.82 9.08
C LEU A 149 -10.45 9.69 9.10
N ARG A 150 -10.52 10.63 10.06
CA ARG A 150 -11.66 11.55 10.19
C ARG A 150 -11.83 12.49 8.99
N ALA A 151 -10.74 12.95 8.38
CA ALA A 151 -10.81 13.77 7.17
C ALA A 151 -11.50 12.99 6.02
N TYR A 152 -11.20 11.71 5.87
CA TYR A 152 -11.87 10.86 4.88
C TYR A 152 -13.31 10.54 5.23
N GLU A 153 -13.64 10.35 6.51
CA GLU A 153 -15.05 10.19 6.93
C GLU A 153 -15.88 11.46 6.68
N VAL A 154 -15.26 12.64 6.81
CA VAL A 154 -15.89 13.93 6.50
C VAL A 154 -16.06 14.11 5.00
N LEU A 155 -15.10 13.64 4.20
CA LEU A 155 -15.19 13.63 2.75
C LEU A 155 -16.37 12.77 2.28
N ASP A 156 -16.38 11.52 2.67
CA ASP A 156 -17.45 10.54 2.41
C ASP A 156 -17.25 9.35 3.35
N LYS A 157 -18.22 9.09 4.24
CA LYS A 157 -18.17 7.95 5.16
C LYS A 157 -18.06 6.60 4.45
N ASP A 158 -18.49 6.52 3.19
CA ASP A 158 -18.44 5.29 2.39
C ASP A 158 -17.16 5.21 1.52
N ASP A 159 -16.30 6.22 1.60
CA ASP A 159 -14.98 6.19 0.94
C ASP A 159 -14.12 5.05 1.51
N PRO A 160 -13.44 4.27 0.65
CA PRO A 160 -12.51 3.22 1.10
C PRO A 160 -11.40 3.69 2.03
N SER A 161 -11.03 4.98 1.99
CA SER A 161 -10.03 5.56 2.88
C SER A 161 -10.61 6.04 4.23
N ALA A 162 -11.95 6.00 4.38
CA ALA A 162 -12.67 6.31 5.62
C ALA A 162 -12.77 5.11 6.58
N ILE A 163 -12.09 4.02 6.28
CA ILE A 163 -12.01 2.82 7.12
C ILE A 163 -10.59 2.26 7.03
N THR A 164 -10.12 1.63 8.10
CA THR A 164 -8.83 0.94 8.08
C THR A 164 -8.91 -0.36 7.29
N ILE A 165 -7.77 -0.90 6.89
CA ILE A 165 -7.71 -2.21 6.25
C ILE A 165 -8.19 -3.33 7.19
N ASN A 166 -8.08 -3.12 8.50
CA ASN A 166 -8.61 -4.03 9.54
C ASN A 166 -10.16 -4.02 9.61
N GLY A 167 -10.81 -3.14 8.86
CA GLY A 167 -12.24 -2.90 9.02
C GLY A 167 -12.56 -2.02 10.23
N ASP A 168 -13.77 -2.11 10.74
CA ASP A 168 -14.22 -1.45 11.97
C ASP A 168 -14.46 -2.45 13.11
N ILE A 169 -14.51 -1.94 14.34
CA ILE A 169 -14.67 -2.77 15.56
C ILE A 169 -15.97 -3.60 15.52
N ALA A 170 -17.05 -3.07 14.95
CA ALA A 170 -18.31 -3.79 14.88
C ALA A 170 -18.23 -4.99 13.93
N SER A 171 -17.58 -4.82 12.79
CA SER A 171 -17.31 -5.88 11.81
C SER A 171 -16.40 -6.95 12.41
N ILE A 172 -15.29 -6.55 13.08
CA ILE A 172 -14.37 -7.49 13.75
C ILE A 172 -15.11 -8.34 14.81
N LYS A 173 -15.91 -7.69 15.65
CA LYS A 173 -16.65 -8.40 16.72
C LYS A 173 -17.62 -9.46 16.19
N LYS A 174 -18.18 -9.28 15.00
CA LYS A 174 -19.15 -10.20 14.39
C LYS A 174 -18.52 -11.46 13.81
N ILE A 175 -17.21 -11.48 13.54
CA ILE A 175 -16.55 -12.62 12.90
C ILE A 175 -16.69 -13.86 13.77
N THR A 176 -17.20 -14.95 13.19
CA THR A 176 -17.30 -16.29 13.80
C THR A 176 -16.35 -17.26 13.10
N LEU A 177 -16.12 -18.44 13.70
CA LEU A 177 -15.34 -19.50 13.04
C LEU A 177 -16.00 -19.95 11.74
N ASP A 178 -17.32 -20.11 11.74
CA ASP A 178 -18.08 -20.52 10.53
C ASP A 178 -17.92 -19.49 9.39
N ASP A 179 -17.94 -18.19 9.71
CA ASP A 179 -17.71 -17.13 8.73
C ASP A 179 -16.28 -17.18 8.18
N LEU A 180 -15.30 -17.40 9.06
CA LEU A 180 -13.89 -17.51 8.70
C LEU A 180 -13.62 -18.70 7.78
N GLU A 181 -14.21 -19.87 8.08
CA GLU A 181 -14.10 -21.06 7.23
C GLU A 181 -14.76 -20.87 5.85
N LYS A 182 -15.89 -20.17 5.80
CA LYS A 182 -16.54 -19.82 4.53
C LYS A 182 -15.70 -18.84 3.74
N GLU A 183 -15.18 -17.78 4.38
CA GLU A 183 -14.31 -16.82 3.71
C GLU A 183 -13.01 -17.47 3.24
N TYR A 184 -12.42 -18.38 4.01
CA TYR A 184 -11.23 -19.12 3.58
C TYR A 184 -11.47 -19.91 2.28
N LYS A 185 -12.60 -20.61 2.17
CA LYS A 185 -12.98 -21.31 0.94
C LYS A 185 -13.25 -20.35 -0.22
N ASP A 186 -13.96 -19.25 0.05
CA ASP A 186 -14.24 -18.20 -0.94
C ASP A 186 -12.94 -17.54 -1.43
N PHE A 187 -12.06 -17.23 -0.50
CA PHE A 187 -10.76 -16.63 -0.77
C PHE A 187 -9.89 -17.50 -1.69
N LEU A 188 -9.79 -18.81 -1.43
CA LEU A 188 -9.02 -19.74 -2.24
C LEU A 188 -9.64 -20.02 -3.62
N ASN A 189 -10.98 -19.96 -3.76
CA ASN A 189 -11.66 -20.34 -4.99
C ASN A 189 -12.07 -19.16 -5.87
N ASN A 190 -12.26 -17.97 -5.30
CA ASN A 190 -12.84 -16.82 -6.00
C ASN A 190 -11.94 -15.58 -6.07
N SER A 191 -10.73 -15.61 -5.51
CA SER A 191 -9.74 -14.57 -5.75
C SER A 191 -9.07 -14.78 -7.11
N ASP A 192 -8.65 -13.70 -7.76
CA ASP A 192 -7.67 -13.79 -8.84
C ASP A 192 -6.30 -14.03 -8.22
N VAL A 193 -5.58 -15.05 -8.68
CA VAL A 193 -4.31 -15.47 -8.06
C VAL A 193 -3.15 -15.19 -8.98
N GLU A 194 -2.20 -14.39 -8.49
CA GLU A 194 -0.96 -14.08 -9.20
C GLU A 194 0.23 -14.46 -8.32
N ILE A 195 1.23 -15.12 -8.91
CA ILE A 195 2.44 -15.56 -8.22
C ILE A 195 3.61 -14.76 -8.74
N SER A 196 4.32 -14.04 -7.87
CA SER A 196 5.53 -13.31 -8.21
C SER A 196 6.75 -14.07 -7.71
N LEU A 197 7.72 -14.27 -8.60
CA LEU A 197 8.95 -15.01 -8.32
C LEU A 197 10.17 -14.19 -8.73
N VAL A 198 11.03 -13.87 -7.77
CA VAL A 198 12.34 -13.26 -8.03
C VAL A 198 13.41 -14.23 -7.59
N VAL A 199 14.18 -14.76 -8.54
CA VAL A 199 15.17 -15.80 -8.31
C VAL A 199 16.54 -15.39 -8.83
N ASN A 200 17.58 -15.87 -8.18
CA ASN A 200 18.95 -15.66 -8.64
C ASN A 200 19.26 -16.45 -9.93
N ASN A 201 18.74 -17.67 -10.04
CA ASN A 201 18.94 -18.55 -11.17
C ASN A 201 17.60 -19.18 -11.57
N LEU A 202 17.08 -18.80 -12.72
CA LEU A 202 15.84 -19.34 -13.26
C LEU A 202 16.13 -20.68 -13.95
N ASN A 203 15.48 -21.73 -13.48
CA ASN A 203 15.50 -23.05 -14.09
C ASN A 203 14.10 -23.68 -14.05
N ASP A 204 13.92 -24.80 -14.76
CA ASP A 204 12.63 -25.50 -14.80
C ASP A 204 12.26 -26.13 -13.46
N GLU A 205 13.23 -26.42 -12.60
CA GLU A 205 13.01 -27.00 -11.28
C GLU A 205 12.14 -26.11 -10.40
N VAL A 206 12.47 -24.81 -10.26
CA VAL A 206 11.70 -23.89 -9.43
C VAL A 206 10.27 -23.76 -9.93
N ILE A 207 10.07 -23.70 -11.25
CA ILE A 207 8.73 -23.63 -11.86
C ILE A 207 7.94 -24.91 -11.56
N ASN A 208 8.54 -26.07 -11.75
CA ASN A 208 7.91 -27.37 -11.48
C ASN A 208 7.54 -27.53 -10.00
N ILE A 209 8.36 -27.03 -9.08
CA ILE A 209 8.05 -27.05 -7.66
C ILE A 209 6.86 -26.11 -7.34
N VAL A 210 6.83 -24.90 -7.89
CA VAL A 210 5.68 -24.00 -7.73
C VAL A 210 4.40 -24.66 -8.25
N ASP A 211 4.39 -25.19 -9.46
CA ASP A 211 3.24 -25.91 -10.06
C ASP A 211 2.81 -27.13 -9.23
N LYS A 212 3.76 -27.83 -8.61
CA LYS A 212 3.49 -28.97 -7.74
C LYS A 212 2.68 -28.59 -6.51
N TYR A 213 2.94 -27.42 -5.92
CA TYR A 213 2.33 -26.98 -4.66
C TYR A 213 1.23 -25.94 -4.81
N ALA A 214 1.18 -25.18 -5.90
CA ALA A 214 0.14 -24.18 -6.19
C ALA A 214 -1.18 -24.84 -6.61
N LYS A 215 -1.94 -25.38 -5.64
CA LYS A 215 -3.18 -26.12 -5.87
C LYS A 215 -4.42 -25.22 -5.92
N PHE A 216 -4.34 -24.12 -6.67
CA PHE A 216 -5.47 -23.22 -6.87
C PHE A 216 -6.48 -23.83 -7.88
N ASN A 217 -7.76 -23.62 -7.60
CA ASN A 217 -8.87 -23.93 -8.50
C ASN A 217 -9.62 -22.66 -8.90
N SER A 218 -9.08 -21.51 -8.54
CA SER A 218 -9.65 -20.21 -8.86
C SER A 218 -9.57 -19.94 -10.35
N ASN A 219 -10.60 -19.32 -10.90
CA ASN A 219 -10.66 -19.00 -12.33
C ASN A 219 -11.14 -17.56 -12.62
N PRO A 220 -11.18 -16.64 -11.65
CA PRO A 220 -11.48 -15.26 -11.95
C PRO A 220 -10.27 -14.62 -12.63
N LYS A 221 -10.45 -14.12 -13.85
CA LYS A 221 -9.46 -13.27 -14.53
C LYS A 221 -10.02 -11.85 -14.50
N PHE A 222 -9.57 -11.06 -13.52
CA PHE A 222 -9.94 -9.67 -13.45
C PHE A 222 -9.08 -8.86 -14.43
N ASN A 223 -9.74 -8.04 -15.25
CA ASN A 223 -9.03 -6.93 -15.86
C ASN A 223 -8.82 -5.87 -14.78
N VAL A 224 -7.62 -5.81 -14.21
CA VAL A 224 -7.30 -4.91 -13.09
C VAL A 224 -7.26 -3.48 -13.60
N VAL A 225 -8.34 -2.76 -13.37
CA VAL A 225 -8.42 -1.31 -13.62
C VAL A 225 -8.59 -0.63 -12.26
N PRO A 226 -7.49 -0.30 -11.57
CA PRO A 226 -7.53 0.09 -10.16
C PRO A 226 -8.02 1.52 -9.91
N PHE A 227 -8.36 2.27 -10.95
CA PHE A 227 -8.75 3.66 -10.80
C PHE A 227 -10.20 3.81 -10.36
N ARG A 228 -10.45 4.80 -9.53
CA ARG A 228 -11.79 5.20 -9.11
C ARG A 228 -11.92 6.71 -9.12
N PHE A 229 -13.13 7.17 -9.39
CA PHE A 229 -13.46 8.58 -9.32
C PHE A 229 -14.02 8.93 -7.93
N ILE A 230 -13.62 10.10 -7.43
CA ILE A 230 -14.07 10.61 -6.15
C ILE A 230 -15.29 11.49 -6.37
N LYS A 231 -16.25 11.40 -5.47
CA LYS A 231 -17.41 12.29 -5.45
C LYS A 231 -16.96 13.72 -5.18
N SER A 232 -17.34 14.63 -6.07
CA SER A 232 -17.10 16.07 -5.88
C SER A 232 -17.95 16.63 -4.73
N GLY A 233 -17.40 17.59 -4.02
CA GLY A 233 -18.07 18.26 -2.92
C GLY A 233 -17.10 19.16 -2.16
N TYR A 234 -17.60 19.99 -1.23
CA TYR A 234 -16.78 20.74 -0.31
C TYR A 234 -17.27 20.54 1.12
N ASN A 235 -16.35 20.13 1.98
CA ASN A 235 -16.60 19.92 3.40
C ASN A 235 -15.55 20.63 4.23
N LYS A 236 -15.96 21.27 5.32
CA LYS A 236 -15.03 21.79 6.33
C LYS A 236 -15.51 21.36 7.71
N LYS A 237 -14.62 20.76 8.49
CA LYS A 237 -14.90 20.35 9.86
C LYS A 237 -13.75 20.68 10.78
N ILE A 238 -14.09 21.26 11.94
CA ILE A 238 -13.16 21.46 13.06
C ILE A 238 -13.68 20.61 14.20
N GLU A 239 -12.79 19.86 14.84
CA GLU A 239 -13.10 18.97 15.97
C GLU A 239 -12.08 19.23 17.08
N ASP A 240 -12.56 19.56 18.27
CA ASP A 240 -11.71 19.74 19.46
C ASP A 240 -11.45 18.36 20.10
N LYS A 241 -10.21 18.07 20.47
CA LYS A 241 -9.83 16.86 21.15
C LYS A 241 -8.65 17.08 22.09
N ASP A 242 -8.56 16.27 23.13
CA ASP A 242 -7.52 16.34 24.16
C ASP A 242 -6.18 15.82 23.61
N PHE A 243 -5.53 16.65 22.80
CA PHE A 243 -4.18 16.47 22.28
C PHE A 243 -3.38 17.77 22.45
N SER A 244 -2.06 17.65 22.55
CA SER A 244 -1.15 18.79 22.67
C SER A 244 -0.91 19.53 21.35
N GLN A 245 -1.08 18.84 20.22
CA GLN A 245 -0.92 19.42 18.89
C GLN A 245 -2.22 19.35 18.10
N SER A 246 -2.36 20.27 17.16
CA SER A 246 -3.45 20.30 16.21
C SER A 246 -3.00 19.74 14.87
N GLU A 247 -3.90 19.01 14.22
CA GLU A 247 -3.63 18.40 12.91
C GLU A 247 -4.50 19.06 11.84
N ILE A 248 -3.90 19.41 10.73
CA ILE A 248 -4.57 20.02 9.58
C ILE A 248 -4.46 19.06 8.39
N VAL A 249 -5.60 18.72 7.80
CA VAL A 249 -5.69 17.85 6.62
C VAL A 249 -6.49 18.57 5.54
N TYR A 250 -5.88 18.75 4.36
CA TYR A 250 -6.55 19.18 3.14
C TYR A 250 -6.62 18.01 2.18
N ILE A 251 -7.77 17.82 1.56
CA ILE A 251 -7.95 16.82 0.50
C ILE A 251 -8.48 17.52 -0.75
N TYR A 252 -7.74 17.39 -1.84
CA TYR A 252 -8.10 17.90 -3.16
C TYR A 252 -8.38 16.71 -4.08
N ASN A 253 -9.44 16.80 -4.88
CA ASN A 253 -9.61 15.94 -6.05
C ASN A 253 -8.83 16.53 -7.22
N LEU A 254 -8.27 15.68 -8.07
CA LEU A 254 -7.77 16.09 -9.37
C LEU A 254 -8.75 15.60 -10.42
N GLU A 255 -9.37 16.54 -11.14
CA GLU A 255 -10.43 16.26 -12.09
C GLU A 255 -9.92 16.38 -13.54
N ASP A 256 -10.52 15.62 -14.45
CA ASP A 256 -10.24 15.66 -15.89
C ASP A 256 -8.74 15.44 -16.27
N LEU A 257 -8.07 14.57 -15.54
CA LEU A 257 -6.70 14.20 -15.85
C LEU A 257 -6.64 13.26 -17.06
N THR A 258 -5.77 13.57 -18.02
CA THR A 258 -5.31 12.58 -18.98
C THR A 258 -4.47 11.50 -18.28
N GLU A 259 -4.25 10.35 -18.93
CA GLU A 259 -3.39 9.29 -18.40
C GLU A 259 -1.99 9.80 -18.06
N ARG A 260 -1.36 10.58 -18.96
CA ARG A 260 -0.04 11.18 -18.73
C ARG A 260 -0.05 12.13 -17.53
N GLU A 261 -1.06 12.96 -17.40
CA GLU A 261 -1.19 13.87 -16.25
C GLU A 261 -1.34 13.11 -14.95
N ARG A 262 -2.19 12.07 -14.93
CA ARG A 262 -2.44 11.24 -13.75
C ARG A 262 -1.20 10.44 -13.32
N ASP A 263 -0.56 9.76 -14.27
CA ASP A 263 0.47 8.76 -13.98
C ASP A 263 1.88 9.34 -13.94
N THR A 264 2.04 10.60 -14.37
CA THR A 264 3.36 11.20 -14.50
C THR A 264 3.39 12.65 -13.97
N VAL A 265 2.64 13.57 -14.57
CA VAL A 265 2.79 15.00 -14.30
C VAL A 265 2.32 15.36 -12.88
N ALA A 266 1.20 14.81 -12.40
CA ALA A 266 0.67 15.07 -11.05
C ALA A 266 1.60 14.53 -9.95
N ILE A 267 2.37 13.46 -10.22
CA ILE A 267 3.39 12.95 -9.29
C ILE A 267 4.53 13.96 -9.16
N VAL A 268 5.01 14.51 -10.28
CA VAL A 268 6.07 15.55 -10.27
C VAL A 268 5.55 16.83 -9.62
N PHE A 269 4.32 17.25 -9.93
CA PHE A 269 3.68 18.39 -9.26
C PHE A 269 3.64 18.22 -7.75
N ASN A 270 3.20 17.05 -7.27
CA ASN A 270 3.17 16.75 -5.83
C ASN A 270 4.56 16.86 -5.19
N GLU A 271 5.61 16.40 -5.87
CA GLU A 271 6.98 16.46 -5.36
C GLU A 271 7.49 17.91 -5.23
N VAL A 272 7.11 18.81 -6.14
CA VAL A 272 7.42 20.23 -6.02
C VAL A 272 6.60 20.88 -4.89
N LEU A 273 5.31 20.54 -4.78
CA LEU A 273 4.40 21.15 -3.80
C LEU A 273 4.81 20.83 -2.36
N GLY A 274 4.89 19.56 -2.01
CA GLY A 274 5.08 19.11 -0.63
C GLY A 274 5.49 17.64 -0.51
N GLY A 275 6.24 17.10 -1.50
CA GLY A 275 6.73 15.73 -1.49
C GLY A 275 7.69 15.43 -0.34
N SER A 276 8.60 14.48 -0.53
CA SER A 276 9.45 13.95 0.53
C SER A 276 10.54 14.90 1.04
N ALA A 277 10.89 15.95 0.29
CA ALA A 277 12.02 16.84 0.60
C ALA A 277 11.63 18.08 1.43
N LEU A 278 12.61 18.59 2.16
CA LEU A 278 12.46 19.85 2.93
C LEU A 278 12.39 21.09 2.03
N GLU A 279 12.95 21.02 0.83
CA GLU A 279 13.01 22.11 -0.14
C GLU A 279 11.72 22.32 -0.95
N THR A 280 10.64 21.63 -0.58
CA THR A 280 9.34 21.79 -1.25
C THR A 280 8.70 23.13 -0.89
N ARG A 281 7.80 23.63 -1.72
CA ARG A 281 7.16 24.94 -1.49
C ARG A 281 6.41 25.02 -0.16
N LEU A 282 5.70 23.97 0.22
CA LEU A 282 5.00 23.91 1.51
C LEU A 282 5.99 23.93 2.69
N ASN A 283 7.04 23.11 2.66
CA ASN A 283 8.03 23.07 3.74
C ASN A 283 8.80 24.40 3.86
N LYS A 284 9.23 24.97 2.73
CA LYS A 284 9.92 26.25 2.71
C LYS A 284 9.08 27.35 3.38
N SER A 285 7.82 27.47 3.00
CA SER A 285 6.95 28.51 3.54
C SER A 285 6.57 28.27 5.00
N LEU A 286 5.99 27.09 5.34
CA LEU A 286 5.45 26.89 6.69
C LEU A 286 6.54 26.60 7.74
N ARG A 287 7.56 25.83 7.36
CA ARG A 287 8.60 25.39 8.29
C ARG A 287 9.77 26.37 8.35
N GLU A 288 10.39 26.68 7.19
CA GLU A 288 11.64 27.45 7.17
C GLU A 288 11.42 28.94 7.37
N GLU A 289 10.47 29.55 6.63
CA GLU A 289 10.25 30.98 6.65
C GLU A 289 9.37 31.43 7.82
N ASN A 290 8.39 30.63 8.23
CA ASN A 290 7.43 31.05 9.26
C ASN A 290 7.49 30.22 10.55
N SER A 291 8.24 29.12 10.63
CA SER A 291 8.42 28.26 11.82
C SER A 291 7.10 27.78 12.46
N LEU A 292 6.07 27.50 11.64
CA LEU A 292 4.73 27.12 12.10
C LEU A 292 4.59 25.63 12.40
N CYS A 293 5.44 24.78 11.82
CA CYS A 293 5.37 23.34 11.97
C CYS A 293 6.76 22.69 11.89
N TYR A 294 6.89 21.45 12.37
CA TYR A 294 8.09 20.65 12.18
C TYR A 294 8.20 20.08 10.75
N GLY A 295 7.08 19.87 10.10
CA GLY A 295 7.01 19.40 8.73
C GLY A 295 5.60 19.42 8.19
N ILE A 296 5.53 19.64 6.90
CA ILE A 296 4.29 19.57 6.12
C ILE A 296 4.57 18.78 4.85
N TYR A 297 3.66 17.93 4.47
CA TYR A 297 3.82 17.13 3.27
C TYR A 297 2.54 17.02 2.49
N SER A 298 2.70 16.82 1.18
CA SER A 298 1.63 16.40 0.31
C SER A 298 1.89 14.97 -0.20
N SER A 299 0.81 14.26 -0.46
CA SER A 299 0.85 12.97 -1.13
C SER A 299 -0.22 12.88 -2.19
N TYR A 300 0.13 12.33 -3.34
CA TYR A 300 -0.78 12.12 -4.45
C TYR A 300 -1.02 10.63 -4.68
N SER A 301 -2.30 10.23 -4.68
CA SER A 301 -2.74 8.89 -5.06
C SER A 301 -3.29 8.92 -6.49
N LYS A 302 -2.55 8.34 -7.44
CA LYS A 302 -2.99 8.22 -8.83
C LYS A 302 -4.22 7.31 -8.98
N TYR A 303 -4.41 6.36 -8.06
CA TYR A 303 -5.51 5.41 -8.08
C TYR A 303 -6.83 6.00 -7.56
N ASP A 304 -6.75 7.11 -6.83
CA ASP A 304 -7.91 7.82 -6.31
C ASP A 304 -8.05 9.23 -6.93
N ASN A 305 -7.12 9.65 -7.80
CA ASN A 305 -7.01 11.03 -8.33
C ASN A 305 -7.09 12.08 -7.23
N ARG A 306 -6.33 11.87 -6.16
CA ARG A 306 -6.44 12.64 -4.93
C ARG A 306 -5.09 13.12 -4.43
N LEU A 307 -5.04 14.41 -4.09
CA LEU A 307 -3.89 15.01 -3.41
C LEU A 307 -4.31 15.38 -1.99
N GLN A 308 -3.50 14.95 -1.02
CA GLN A 308 -3.68 15.25 0.39
C GLN A 308 -2.52 16.11 0.87
N ILE A 309 -2.80 17.14 1.66
CA ILE A 309 -1.79 17.92 2.40
C ILE A 309 -2.03 17.67 3.88
N PHE A 310 -0.95 17.48 4.62
CA PHE A 310 -1.00 17.14 6.02
C PHE A 310 0.11 17.85 6.80
N THR A 311 -0.25 18.45 7.98
CA THR A 311 0.71 19.06 8.91
C THR A 311 0.21 19.04 10.33
N SER A 312 1.15 18.98 11.29
CA SER A 312 0.90 19.17 12.72
C SER A 312 1.41 20.54 13.13
N VAL A 313 0.59 21.32 13.85
CA VAL A 313 0.88 22.68 14.27
C VAL A 313 0.44 22.92 15.72
N SER A 314 0.96 23.96 16.37
CA SER A 314 0.39 24.44 17.62
C SER A 314 -0.97 25.12 17.37
N LYS A 315 -1.82 25.15 18.40
CA LYS A 315 -3.20 25.66 18.30
C LYS A 315 -3.28 27.12 17.78
N GLU A 316 -2.36 27.98 18.20
CA GLU A 316 -2.28 29.38 17.79
C GLU A 316 -1.88 29.55 16.32
N ASN A 317 -1.25 28.52 15.71
CA ASN A 317 -0.74 28.57 14.34
C ASN A 317 -1.72 28.06 13.30
N ILE A 318 -2.90 27.52 13.71
CA ILE A 318 -3.87 26.90 12.80
C ILE A 318 -4.27 27.87 11.67
N ASP A 319 -4.75 29.06 12.02
CA ASP A 319 -5.31 29.99 11.02
C ASP A 319 -4.23 30.46 10.05
N LYS A 320 -3.03 30.77 10.55
CA LYS A 320 -1.92 31.18 9.69
C LYS A 320 -1.42 30.08 8.79
N SER A 321 -1.39 28.84 9.29
CA SER A 321 -1.01 27.68 8.49
C SER A 321 -2.03 27.40 7.38
N CYS A 322 -3.31 27.47 7.68
CA CYS A 322 -4.38 27.33 6.68
C CYS A 322 -4.27 28.42 5.59
N GLU A 323 -4.08 29.69 5.98
CA GLU A 323 -3.90 30.79 5.04
C GLU A 323 -2.72 30.54 4.08
N LEU A 324 -1.57 30.14 4.59
CA LEU A 324 -0.37 29.89 3.78
C LEU A 324 -0.54 28.65 2.87
N ILE A 325 -1.15 27.57 3.36
CA ILE A 325 -1.44 26.39 2.53
C ILE A 325 -2.33 26.79 1.34
N GLU A 326 -3.42 27.52 1.60
CA GLU A 326 -4.34 27.96 0.55
C GLU A 326 -3.66 28.93 -0.43
N GLN A 327 -2.84 29.88 0.06
CA GLN A 327 -2.07 30.79 -0.79
C GLN A 327 -1.12 30.03 -1.72
N ILE A 328 -0.35 29.06 -1.17
CA ILE A 328 0.62 28.31 -1.95
C ILE A 328 -0.11 27.45 -3.01
N VAL A 329 -1.13 26.70 -2.60
CA VAL A 329 -1.85 25.84 -3.54
C VAL A 329 -2.53 26.66 -4.64
N ASN A 330 -3.13 27.80 -4.32
CA ASN A 330 -3.80 28.65 -5.31
C ASN A 330 -2.82 29.37 -6.26
N SER A 331 -1.56 29.61 -5.84
CA SER A 331 -0.56 30.34 -6.62
C SER A 331 0.48 29.48 -7.31
N ILE A 332 0.46 28.15 -7.12
CA ILE A 332 1.47 27.22 -7.68
C ILE A 332 1.23 26.94 -9.18
N ASN A 333 1.44 27.94 -9.98
CA ASN A 333 1.36 27.89 -11.45
C ASN A 333 2.59 28.52 -12.13
N ASN A 334 3.65 28.76 -11.33
CA ASN A 334 4.89 29.41 -11.72
C ASN A 334 6.12 28.61 -11.29
N ILE A 335 6.01 27.28 -11.37
CA ILE A 335 7.15 26.36 -11.18
C ILE A 335 8.16 26.64 -12.29
N ASP A 336 9.44 26.73 -11.91
CA ASP A 336 10.54 26.95 -12.86
C ASP A 336 11.32 25.66 -13.18
N GLU A 337 12.28 25.76 -14.10
CA GLU A 337 13.08 24.60 -14.53
C GLU A 337 13.93 24.02 -13.39
N GLU A 338 14.44 24.85 -12.48
CA GLU A 338 15.29 24.39 -11.37
C GLU A 338 14.48 23.55 -10.37
N GLU A 339 13.27 23.99 -10.02
CA GLU A 339 12.36 23.25 -9.15
C GLU A 339 11.94 21.91 -9.80
N LEU A 340 11.65 21.93 -11.10
CA LEU A 340 11.30 20.74 -11.87
C LEU A 340 12.45 19.73 -11.88
N GLU A 341 13.67 20.17 -12.22
CA GLU A 341 14.85 19.30 -12.27
C GLU A 341 15.15 18.67 -10.89
N LYS A 342 15.04 19.44 -9.82
CA LYS A 342 15.21 18.94 -8.44
C LYS A 342 14.17 17.88 -8.10
N ALA A 343 12.90 18.11 -8.40
CA ALA A 343 11.81 17.16 -8.15
C ALA A 343 12.00 15.86 -8.93
N VAL A 344 12.26 15.95 -10.24
CA VAL A 344 12.50 14.79 -11.11
C VAL A 344 13.73 13.99 -10.65
N SER A 345 14.81 14.67 -10.26
CA SER A 345 16.03 14.02 -9.78
C SER A 345 15.79 13.26 -8.49
N ARG A 346 14.97 13.78 -7.57
CA ARG A 346 14.60 13.10 -6.32
C ARG A 346 13.78 11.85 -6.60
N ILE A 347 12.69 11.98 -7.37
CA ILE A 347 11.84 10.84 -7.74
C ILE A 347 12.67 9.74 -8.42
N ALA A 348 13.55 10.11 -9.35
CA ALA A 348 14.41 9.15 -10.07
C ALA A 348 15.38 8.43 -9.11
N ARG A 349 15.94 9.13 -8.12
CA ARG A 349 16.81 8.53 -7.09
C ARG A 349 16.02 7.57 -6.20
N GLU A 350 14.84 7.98 -5.69
CA GLU A 350 14.00 7.14 -4.86
C GLU A 350 13.55 5.86 -5.59
N LEU A 351 13.16 5.97 -6.87
CA LEU A 351 12.83 4.81 -7.69
C LEU A 351 14.02 3.85 -7.88
N LYS A 352 15.23 4.39 -8.05
CA LYS A 352 16.45 3.56 -8.11
C LYS A 352 16.75 2.88 -6.77
N GLU A 353 16.49 3.54 -5.65
CA GLU A 353 16.69 2.96 -4.32
C GLU A 353 15.69 1.82 -4.08
N VAL A 354 14.40 2.03 -4.35
CA VAL A 354 13.39 0.97 -4.16
C VAL A 354 13.53 -0.18 -5.17
N SER A 355 14.07 0.05 -6.37
CA SER A 355 14.37 -1.02 -7.33
C SER A 355 15.48 -1.98 -6.86
N ASN A 356 16.19 -1.63 -5.77
CA ASN A 356 17.16 -2.50 -5.11
C ASN A 356 16.54 -3.38 -4.01
N ARG A 357 15.25 -3.29 -3.81
CA ARG A 357 14.50 -4.14 -2.89
C ARG A 357 13.77 -5.22 -3.67
N ILE A 358 13.93 -6.45 -3.25
CA ILE A 358 13.40 -7.64 -3.97
C ILE A 358 11.87 -7.66 -4.02
N ASP A 359 11.21 -7.27 -2.92
CA ASP A 359 9.77 -7.14 -2.80
C ASP A 359 9.18 -6.06 -3.74
N PHE A 360 9.81 -4.88 -3.80
CA PHE A 360 9.40 -3.82 -4.73
C PHE A 360 9.63 -4.18 -6.19
N LEU A 361 10.68 -4.95 -6.48
CA LEU A 361 10.95 -5.43 -7.82
C LEU A 361 9.85 -6.42 -8.27
N ALA A 362 9.45 -7.36 -7.40
CA ALA A 362 8.34 -8.27 -7.63
C ALA A 362 7.02 -7.52 -7.86
N GLY A 363 6.65 -6.61 -6.98
CA GLY A 363 5.43 -5.81 -7.10
C GLY A 363 5.42 -4.89 -8.34
N ASN A 364 6.58 -4.36 -8.76
CA ASN A 364 6.67 -3.60 -10.01
C ASN A 364 6.41 -4.49 -11.23
N LYS A 365 7.01 -5.68 -11.27
CA LYS A 365 6.78 -6.66 -12.35
C LYS A 365 5.31 -7.04 -12.42
N LEU A 366 4.70 -7.44 -11.30
CA LEU A 366 3.28 -7.76 -11.23
C LEU A 366 2.40 -6.63 -11.75
N SER A 367 2.59 -5.41 -11.25
CA SER A 367 1.78 -4.25 -11.67
C SER A 367 1.96 -3.87 -13.14
N THR A 368 3.14 -4.12 -13.71
CA THR A 368 3.45 -3.90 -15.13
C THR A 368 2.76 -4.94 -15.99
N ASP A 369 2.85 -6.22 -15.60
CA ASP A 369 2.24 -7.33 -16.34
C ASP A 369 0.71 -7.27 -16.30
N LEU A 370 0.13 -6.83 -15.18
CA LEU A 370 -1.31 -6.57 -15.07
C LEU A 370 -1.76 -5.28 -15.79
N GLY A 371 -0.83 -4.51 -16.36
CA GLY A 371 -1.11 -3.40 -17.24
C GLY A 371 -1.54 -2.09 -16.57
N TYR A 372 -1.44 -1.96 -15.23
CA TYR A 372 -1.81 -0.71 -14.55
C TYR A 372 -0.62 0.13 -14.08
N ASN A 373 0.59 -0.29 -14.43
CA ASN A 373 1.83 0.45 -14.18
C ASN A 373 2.84 0.18 -15.30
N VAL A 374 4.00 0.79 -15.22
CA VAL A 374 5.13 0.55 -16.12
C VAL A 374 6.41 0.29 -15.32
N SER A 375 7.47 -0.20 -15.97
CA SER A 375 8.74 -0.50 -15.29
C SER A 375 9.34 0.71 -14.59
N PHE A 376 10.24 0.48 -13.64
CA PHE A 376 10.96 1.55 -12.95
C PHE A 376 11.71 2.45 -13.93
N GLU A 377 12.36 1.85 -14.92
CA GLU A 377 13.12 2.55 -15.95
C GLU A 377 12.22 3.44 -16.80
N GLU A 378 11.11 2.90 -17.26
CA GLU A 378 10.15 3.67 -18.06
C GLU A 378 9.52 4.81 -17.24
N ARG A 379 9.22 4.59 -15.96
CA ARG A 379 8.74 5.67 -15.07
C ARG A 379 9.75 6.81 -14.96
N ILE A 380 11.03 6.48 -14.76
CA ILE A 380 12.10 7.49 -14.69
C ILE A 380 12.16 8.30 -15.98
N GLU A 381 12.10 7.65 -17.14
CA GLU A 381 12.13 8.35 -18.43
C GLU A 381 10.87 9.21 -18.65
N ARG A 382 9.69 8.72 -18.22
CA ARG A 382 8.45 9.52 -18.26
C ARG A 382 8.58 10.77 -17.39
N TYR A 383 9.12 10.69 -16.18
CA TYR A 383 9.32 11.85 -15.30
C TYR A 383 10.33 12.84 -15.87
N LYS A 384 11.44 12.39 -16.44
CA LYS A 384 12.41 13.25 -17.11
C LYS A 384 11.84 13.97 -18.35
N SER A 385 10.82 13.43 -18.97
CA SER A 385 10.16 14.02 -20.13
C SER A 385 9.14 15.10 -19.78
N VAL A 386 8.85 15.33 -18.49
CA VAL A 386 7.89 16.33 -18.04
C VAL A 386 8.43 17.75 -18.25
N LYS A 387 7.55 18.65 -18.71
CA LYS A 387 7.87 20.06 -18.95
C LYS A 387 7.21 20.96 -17.91
N VAL A 388 7.83 22.10 -17.66
CA VAL A 388 7.33 23.14 -16.74
C VAL A 388 5.86 23.50 -17.03
N ASP A 389 5.53 23.71 -18.30
CA ASP A 389 4.15 24.06 -18.69
C ASP A 389 3.11 22.99 -18.34
N GLU A 390 3.50 21.70 -18.41
CA GLU A 390 2.60 20.60 -18.02
C GLU A 390 2.34 20.64 -16.52
N VAL A 391 3.40 20.79 -15.71
CA VAL A 391 3.28 20.83 -14.25
C VAL A 391 2.46 22.02 -13.79
N ASN A 392 2.70 23.20 -14.37
CA ASN A 392 1.98 24.43 -14.05
C ASN A 392 0.47 24.36 -14.35
N LYS A 393 0.06 23.51 -15.32
CA LYS A 393 -1.37 23.32 -15.65
C LYS A 393 -2.11 22.44 -14.66
N ILE A 394 -1.41 21.59 -13.88
CA ILE A 394 -2.06 20.70 -12.90
C ILE A 394 -2.82 21.48 -11.86
N ASN A 395 -2.34 22.66 -11.47
CA ASN A 395 -3.02 23.51 -10.49
C ASN A 395 -4.49 23.77 -10.86
N SER A 396 -4.80 24.01 -12.13
CA SER A 396 -6.19 24.29 -12.56
C SER A 396 -7.14 23.09 -12.40
N LYS A 397 -6.59 21.89 -12.22
CA LYS A 397 -7.34 20.64 -12.07
C LYS A 397 -7.56 20.24 -10.60
N LEU A 398 -6.94 20.96 -9.67
CA LEU A 398 -7.15 20.78 -8.24
C LEU A 398 -8.52 21.34 -7.85
N LYS A 399 -9.34 20.53 -7.20
CA LYS A 399 -10.62 20.91 -6.60
C LYS A 399 -10.58 20.59 -5.11
N LEU A 400 -10.59 21.64 -4.29
CA LEU A 400 -10.67 21.46 -2.84
C LEU A 400 -11.96 20.72 -2.48
N ASN A 401 -11.81 19.57 -1.81
CA ASN A 401 -12.93 18.76 -1.36
C ASN A 401 -13.13 18.86 0.14
N THR A 402 -12.08 18.64 0.94
CA THR A 402 -12.22 18.58 2.41
C THR A 402 -11.10 19.33 3.10
N ILE A 403 -11.49 20.12 4.10
CA ILE A 403 -10.60 20.66 5.13
C ILE A 403 -11.04 20.05 6.46
N TYR A 404 -10.15 19.31 7.09
CA TYR A 404 -10.35 18.80 8.44
C TYR A 404 -9.29 19.34 9.39
N ILE A 405 -9.73 19.89 10.51
CA ILE A 405 -8.85 20.42 11.54
C ILE A 405 -9.19 19.72 12.85
N LEU A 406 -8.24 18.93 13.35
CA LEU A 406 -8.25 18.40 14.70
C LEU A 406 -7.55 19.43 15.59
N LYS A 407 -8.32 20.13 16.43
CA LYS A 407 -7.78 21.16 17.30
C LYS A 407 -7.40 20.54 18.64
N GLY A 408 -6.11 20.57 18.95
CA GLY A 408 -5.61 20.17 20.26
C GLY A 408 -6.02 21.18 21.33
N VAL A 409 -6.55 20.70 22.45
CA VAL A 409 -7.03 21.54 23.56
C VAL A 409 -6.29 21.31 24.87
N SER A 410 -5.38 20.34 24.94
CA SER A 410 -4.45 20.19 26.08
C SER A 410 -3.34 21.24 26.03
N ASP A 411 -2.91 21.69 27.18
CA ASP A 411 -1.78 22.61 27.37
C ASP A 411 -0.44 21.88 27.25
#